data_b01d17952fb03296ed52da03b9c9a46a
#
_entry.id   b01d17952fb03296ed52da03b9c9a46a
#
_cell.length_a   1.000
_cell.length_b   1.000
_cell.length_c   1.000
_cell.angle_alpha   90.00
_cell.angle_beta   90.00
_cell.angle_gamma   90.00
#
_symmetry.space_group_name_H-M   'P 1'
#
loop_
_entity.id
_entity.type
_entity.pdbx_description
1 polymer ?
#
loop_
_entity_poly.entity_id
_entity_poly.type
_entity_poly.pdbx_seq_one_letter_code
_entity_poly.pdbx_strand_id
1 'polypeptide(L)'
;MFKLRKAIGIMAATNEGIIAKGNALPWNYPEELDHFRSTTDGHTIIMGRKTYEALPEGIFSSRKAIIFSKNPKELEAKPGIFVKSLEEYFYIINGLDKDEKIFMIGGGKIAHLFLKHQLISSFILTRIHRSYSGDTYLDLKHFKGWRETVLKTNSNYTILQLTNM
;
A
#
# COMPACT_ATOMS: atom_id res chain seq x y z
N MET A 1 22.23 -17.73 -4.52
CA MET A 1 21.86 -17.01 -3.30
C MET A 1 20.49 -16.39 -3.47
N PHE A 2 19.61 -16.59 -2.52
CA PHE A 2 18.25 -16.08 -2.53
C PHE A 2 18.25 -14.58 -2.22
N LYS A 3 17.78 -13.76 -3.16
CA LYS A 3 17.67 -12.32 -2.94
C LYS A 3 16.20 -11.98 -2.62
N LEU A 4 15.97 -11.41 -1.44
CA LEU A 4 14.64 -10.98 -1.02
C LEU A 4 14.16 -9.82 -1.89
N ARG A 5 13.02 -10.01 -2.53
CA ARG A 5 12.39 -8.99 -3.37
C ARG A 5 11.60 -8.02 -2.49
N LYS A 6 11.87 -6.73 -2.62
CA LYS A 6 11.21 -5.70 -1.83
C LYS A 6 10.07 -5.06 -2.61
N ALA A 7 9.10 -4.54 -1.87
CA ALA A 7 7.96 -3.84 -2.41
C ALA A 7 8.13 -2.33 -2.33
N ILE A 8 7.34 -1.61 -3.11
CA ILE A 8 7.18 -0.16 -3.02
C ILE A 8 5.90 0.09 -2.24
N GLY A 9 5.97 0.87 -1.15
CA GLY A 9 4.76 1.30 -0.46
C GLY A 9 4.09 2.43 -1.24
N ILE A 10 2.76 2.45 -1.26
CA ILE A 10 1.99 3.56 -1.81
C ILE A 10 0.74 3.75 -0.97
N MET A 11 0.68 4.85 -0.23
CA MET A 11 -0.42 5.16 0.68
C MET A 11 -0.57 6.67 0.82
N ALA A 12 -1.73 7.10 1.31
CA ALA A 12 -1.98 8.48 1.70
C ALA A 12 -2.25 8.53 3.20
N ALA A 13 -1.75 9.57 3.85
CA ALA A 13 -1.94 9.79 5.29
C ALA A 13 -1.93 11.28 5.60
N THR A 14 -2.63 11.67 6.67
CA THR A 14 -2.51 13.03 7.20
C THR A 14 -1.14 13.23 7.85
N ASN A 15 -0.82 14.47 8.21
CA ASN A 15 0.42 14.76 8.94
C ASN A 15 0.52 14.01 10.27
N GLU A 16 -0.62 13.63 10.84
CA GLU A 16 -0.69 12.87 12.09
C GLU A 16 -0.67 11.36 11.85
N GLY A 17 -0.69 10.93 10.59
CA GLY A 17 -0.65 9.52 10.21
C GLY A 17 -2.00 8.85 10.01
N ILE A 18 -3.11 9.59 10.04
CA ILE A 18 -4.44 9.00 9.82
C ILE A 18 -4.56 8.52 8.37
N ILE A 19 -5.00 7.27 8.18
CA ILE A 19 -5.18 6.67 6.85
C ILE A 19 -6.60 6.24 6.55
N ALA A 20 -7.45 6.05 7.58
CA ALA A 20 -8.84 5.64 7.36
C ALA A 20 -9.72 6.01 8.55
N LYS A 21 -11.01 6.10 8.27
CA LYS A 21 -12.08 6.17 9.27
C LYS A 21 -13.12 5.11 8.89
N GLY A 22 -13.25 4.08 9.71
CA GLY A 22 -13.99 2.88 9.32
C GLY A 22 -13.31 2.21 8.14
N ASN A 23 -14.08 1.94 7.07
CA ASN A 23 -13.57 1.34 5.84
C ASN A 23 -13.36 2.36 4.72
N ALA A 24 -13.38 3.67 5.04
CA ALA A 24 -13.33 4.72 4.03
C ALA A 24 -12.18 5.69 4.31
N LEU A 25 -11.73 6.37 3.24
CA LEU A 25 -10.82 7.49 3.36
C LEU A 25 -11.58 8.68 3.95
N PRO A 26 -10.99 9.39 4.94
CA PRO A 26 -11.64 10.58 5.50
C PRO A 26 -11.74 11.76 4.53
N TRP A 27 -10.96 11.75 3.46
CA TRP A 27 -10.89 12.81 2.45
C TRP A 27 -11.35 12.31 1.11
N ASN A 28 -11.60 13.26 0.19
CA ASN A 28 -11.98 12.95 -1.17
C ASN A 28 -11.20 13.85 -2.14
N TYR A 29 -10.12 13.33 -2.71
CA TYR A 29 -9.29 14.01 -3.70
C TYR A 29 -9.17 13.12 -4.93
N PRO A 30 -10.03 13.33 -5.96
CA PRO A 30 -10.03 12.46 -7.15
C PRO A 30 -8.68 12.38 -7.87
N GLU A 31 -7.93 13.48 -7.91
CA GLU A 31 -6.60 13.47 -8.56
C GLU A 31 -5.61 12.57 -7.85
N GLU A 32 -5.71 12.45 -6.52
CA GLU A 32 -4.85 11.54 -5.74
C GLU A 32 -5.20 10.08 -6.03
N LEU A 33 -6.49 9.78 -6.20
CA LEU A 33 -6.93 8.44 -6.61
C LEU A 33 -6.44 8.10 -8.02
N ASP A 34 -6.45 9.08 -8.94
CA ASP A 34 -5.92 8.90 -10.29
C ASP A 34 -4.42 8.62 -10.26
N HIS A 35 -3.68 9.31 -9.38
CA HIS A 35 -2.25 9.05 -9.18
C HIS A 35 -2.02 7.61 -8.72
N PHE A 36 -2.78 7.13 -7.73
CA PHE A 36 -2.68 5.75 -7.25
C PHE A 36 -2.96 4.76 -8.39
N ARG A 37 -4.04 4.97 -9.14
CA ARG A 37 -4.42 4.08 -10.23
C ARG A 37 -3.36 4.03 -11.33
N SER A 38 -2.87 5.17 -11.76
CA SER A 38 -1.87 5.23 -12.84
C SER A 38 -0.54 4.63 -12.41
N THR A 39 -0.15 4.82 -11.16
CA THR A 39 1.12 4.30 -10.63
C THR A 39 1.11 2.78 -10.53
N THR A 40 -0.01 2.18 -10.12
CA THR A 40 -0.10 0.73 -9.88
C THR A 40 -0.62 -0.07 -11.07
N ASP A 41 -1.10 0.57 -12.12
CA ASP A 41 -1.69 -0.12 -13.26
C ASP A 41 -0.72 -1.11 -13.91
N GLY A 42 -1.21 -2.32 -14.17
CA GLY A 42 -0.41 -3.38 -14.79
C GLY A 42 0.56 -4.08 -13.85
N HIS A 43 0.59 -3.73 -12.58
CA HIS A 43 1.51 -4.30 -11.59
C HIS A 43 0.78 -5.10 -10.52
N THR A 44 1.54 -5.72 -9.62
CA THR A 44 1.00 -6.47 -8.47
C THR A 44 0.77 -5.54 -7.29
N ILE A 45 -0.39 -5.64 -6.67
CA ILE A 45 -0.73 -4.90 -5.44
C ILE A 45 -0.88 -5.87 -4.28
N ILE A 46 -0.42 -5.45 -3.11
CA ILE A 46 -0.43 -6.24 -1.87
C ILE A 46 -1.23 -5.47 -0.83
N MET A 47 -2.12 -6.16 -0.13
CA MET A 47 -3.00 -5.50 0.83
C MET A 47 -3.47 -6.44 1.91
N GLY A 48 -4.04 -5.88 2.97
CA GLY A 48 -4.81 -6.62 3.95
C GLY A 48 -6.26 -6.80 3.52
N ARG A 49 -6.99 -7.63 4.25
CA ARG A 49 -8.38 -7.98 3.93
C ARG A 49 -9.31 -6.78 3.89
N LYS A 50 -9.22 -5.86 4.85
CA LYS A 50 -10.13 -4.69 4.91
C LYS A 50 -9.97 -3.79 3.69
N THR A 51 -8.74 -3.57 3.25
CA THR A 51 -8.46 -2.80 2.03
C THR A 51 -9.04 -3.50 0.81
N TYR A 52 -8.88 -4.82 0.74
CA TYR A 52 -9.42 -5.63 -0.35
C TYR A 52 -10.96 -5.50 -0.44
N GLU A 53 -11.64 -5.58 0.69
CA GLU A 53 -13.10 -5.46 0.74
C GLU A 53 -13.59 -4.06 0.34
N ALA A 54 -12.79 -3.03 0.60
CA ALA A 54 -13.15 -1.64 0.33
C ALA A 54 -12.86 -1.19 -1.11
N LEU A 55 -11.99 -1.89 -1.84
CA LEU A 55 -11.61 -1.50 -3.20
C LEU A 55 -12.70 -1.83 -4.22
N PRO A 56 -12.91 -0.95 -5.23
CA PRO A 56 -13.80 -1.26 -6.35
C PRO A 56 -13.29 -2.47 -7.14
N GLU A 57 -14.20 -3.29 -7.67
CA GLU A 57 -13.84 -4.48 -8.45
C GLU A 57 -12.98 -4.16 -9.67
N GLY A 58 -13.19 -3.00 -10.30
CA GLY A 58 -12.41 -2.57 -11.47
C GLY A 58 -10.92 -2.48 -11.24
N ILE A 59 -10.48 -2.30 -10.00
CA ILE A 59 -9.06 -2.27 -9.65
C ILE A 59 -8.37 -3.59 -10.00
N PHE A 60 -9.08 -4.72 -9.87
CA PHE A 60 -8.49 -6.05 -10.04
C PHE A 60 -8.41 -6.49 -11.50
N SER A 61 -8.99 -5.75 -12.44
CA SER A 61 -9.01 -6.15 -13.85
C SER A 61 -7.66 -6.06 -14.55
N SER A 62 -6.80 -5.13 -14.12
CA SER A 62 -5.47 -4.89 -14.71
C SER A 62 -4.32 -5.10 -13.73
N ARG A 63 -4.59 -5.63 -12.56
CA ARG A 63 -3.60 -5.81 -11.49
C ARG A 63 -3.73 -7.21 -10.91
N LYS A 64 -2.59 -7.82 -10.58
CA LYS A 64 -2.57 -9.00 -9.72
C LYS A 64 -2.69 -8.52 -8.27
N ALA A 65 -3.50 -9.18 -7.47
CA ALA A 65 -3.70 -8.80 -6.07
C ALA A 65 -3.28 -9.95 -5.15
N ILE A 66 -2.46 -9.62 -4.15
CA ILE A 66 -2.07 -10.55 -3.08
C ILE A 66 -2.67 -10.01 -1.80
N ILE A 67 -3.48 -10.81 -1.12
CA ILE A 67 -4.24 -10.39 0.04
C ILE A 67 -3.85 -11.23 1.26
N PHE A 68 -3.42 -10.54 2.34
CA PHE A 68 -3.15 -11.19 3.61
C PHE A 68 -4.48 -11.38 4.34
N SER A 69 -4.83 -12.65 4.61
CA SER A 69 -6.06 -12.99 5.31
C SER A 69 -5.88 -14.26 6.12
N LYS A 70 -6.43 -14.28 7.34
CA LYS A 70 -6.44 -15.48 8.19
C LYS A 70 -7.47 -16.50 7.72
N ASN A 71 -8.54 -16.06 7.06
CA ASN A 71 -9.64 -16.91 6.58
C ASN A 71 -9.92 -16.66 5.10
N PRO A 72 -9.06 -17.18 4.19
CA PRO A 72 -9.21 -16.89 2.76
C PRO A 72 -10.51 -17.44 2.15
N LYS A 73 -11.12 -18.46 2.73
CA LYS A 73 -12.37 -19.05 2.21
C LYS A 73 -13.55 -18.10 2.19
N GLU A 74 -13.58 -17.09 3.08
CA GLU A 74 -14.66 -16.11 3.14
C GLU A 74 -14.59 -15.08 2.02
N LEU A 75 -13.49 -15.03 1.27
CA LEU A 75 -13.20 -13.99 0.29
C LEU A 75 -13.17 -14.49 -1.16
N GLU A 76 -13.62 -15.72 -1.41
CA GLU A 76 -13.52 -16.36 -2.74
C GLU A 76 -14.35 -15.68 -3.84
N ALA A 77 -15.25 -14.75 -3.48
CA ALA A 77 -16.14 -14.10 -4.46
C ALA A 77 -15.43 -13.06 -5.33
N LYS A 78 -14.20 -12.63 -5.00
CA LYS A 78 -13.43 -11.63 -5.74
C LYS A 78 -12.10 -12.19 -6.21
N PRO A 79 -11.54 -11.67 -7.33
CA PRO A 79 -10.21 -12.09 -7.79
C PRO A 79 -9.13 -11.78 -6.76
N GLY A 80 -8.13 -12.65 -6.67
CA GLY A 80 -6.99 -12.41 -5.79
C GLY A 80 -6.29 -13.68 -5.38
N ILE A 81 -5.06 -13.54 -4.93
CA ILE A 81 -4.26 -14.62 -4.35
C ILE A 81 -4.20 -14.36 -2.85
N PHE A 82 -4.69 -15.30 -2.05
CA PHE A 82 -4.76 -15.13 -0.59
C PHE A 82 -3.59 -15.83 0.08
N VAL A 83 -2.93 -15.11 0.99
CA VAL A 83 -1.80 -15.62 1.76
C VAL A 83 -2.08 -15.43 3.25
N LYS A 84 -1.60 -16.38 4.06
CA LYS A 84 -1.77 -16.34 5.53
C LYS A 84 -0.54 -15.84 6.25
N SER A 85 0.62 -15.81 5.58
CA SER A 85 1.91 -15.53 6.21
C SER A 85 2.87 -14.87 5.23
N LEU A 86 3.95 -14.30 5.77
CA LEU A 86 5.06 -13.79 4.96
C LEU A 86 5.72 -14.91 4.15
N GLU A 87 5.79 -16.12 4.69
CA GLU A 87 6.37 -17.27 3.98
C GLU A 87 5.60 -17.58 2.70
N GLU A 88 4.26 -17.65 2.77
CA GLU A 88 3.42 -17.82 1.59
C GLU A 88 3.57 -16.65 0.62
N TYR A 89 3.65 -15.43 1.14
CA TYR A 89 3.86 -14.23 0.33
C TYR A 89 5.17 -14.32 -0.46
N PHE A 90 6.28 -14.66 0.20
CA PHE A 90 7.58 -14.79 -0.47
C PHE A 90 7.55 -15.84 -1.57
N TYR A 91 6.88 -16.94 -1.33
CA TYR A 91 6.73 -17.99 -2.34
C TYR A 91 6.06 -17.44 -3.60
N ILE A 92 4.98 -16.66 -3.45
CA ILE A 92 4.24 -16.10 -4.57
C ILE A 92 5.08 -15.07 -5.33
N ILE A 93 5.69 -14.11 -4.64
CA ILE A 93 6.42 -13.02 -5.30
C ILE A 93 7.67 -13.51 -6.02
N ASN A 94 8.28 -14.59 -5.56
CA ASN A 94 9.44 -15.18 -6.24
C ASN A 94 9.10 -15.76 -7.61
N GLY A 95 7.84 -16.07 -7.86
CA GLY A 95 7.36 -16.56 -9.16
C GLY A 95 6.91 -15.44 -10.12
N LEU A 96 6.92 -14.18 -9.69
CA LEU A 96 6.54 -13.06 -10.55
C LEU A 96 7.70 -12.64 -11.47
N ASP A 97 7.35 -12.03 -12.60
CA ASP A 97 8.34 -11.47 -13.53
C ASP A 97 9.24 -10.46 -12.83
N LYS A 98 10.54 -10.44 -13.18
CA LYS A 98 11.51 -9.54 -12.60
C LYS A 98 11.19 -8.06 -12.86
N ASP A 99 10.55 -7.77 -13.98
CA ASP A 99 10.19 -6.41 -14.38
C ASP A 99 8.89 -5.92 -13.74
N GLU A 100 8.14 -6.83 -13.13
CA GLU A 100 6.89 -6.48 -12.46
C GLU A 100 7.17 -5.82 -11.12
N LYS A 101 6.60 -4.64 -10.93
CA LYS A 101 6.68 -3.94 -9.64
C LYS A 101 5.64 -4.48 -8.69
N ILE A 102 5.97 -4.44 -7.41
CA ILE A 102 5.11 -4.91 -6.33
C ILE A 102 4.81 -3.72 -5.44
N PHE A 103 3.54 -3.35 -5.34
CA PHE A 103 3.10 -2.20 -4.53
C PHE A 103 2.34 -2.67 -3.30
N MET A 104 2.84 -2.32 -2.12
CA MET A 104 2.13 -2.54 -0.86
C MET A 104 1.23 -1.32 -0.63
N ILE A 105 -0.09 -1.54 -0.63
CA ILE A 105 -1.06 -0.45 -0.60
C ILE A 105 -1.79 -0.30 0.75
N GLY A 106 -1.45 -1.11 1.73
CA GLY A 106 -2.00 -1.00 3.09
C GLY A 106 -2.94 -2.14 3.45
N GLY A 107 -3.81 -2.04 4.46
CA GLY A 107 -3.86 -0.93 5.43
C GLY A 107 -2.73 -0.87 6.45
N GLY A 108 -3.05 -0.34 7.63
CA GLY A 108 -2.05 -0.07 8.65
C GLY A 108 -1.30 -1.30 9.14
N LYS A 109 -1.98 -2.40 9.39
CA LYS A 109 -1.33 -3.63 9.86
C LYS A 109 -0.33 -4.17 8.86
N ILE A 110 -0.69 -4.20 7.57
CA ILE A 110 0.18 -4.70 6.52
C ILE A 110 1.35 -3.74 6.29
N ALA A 111 1.10 -2.43 6.31
CA ALA A 111 2.16 -1.44 6.19
C ALA A 111 3.19 -1.60 7.31
N HIS A 112 2.74 -1.72 8.57
CA HIS A 112 3.64 -1.90 9.71
C HIS A 112 4.39 -3.22 9.65
N LEU A 113 3.74 -4.30 9.21
CA LEU A 113 4.39 -5.60 9.00
C LEU A 113 5.54 -5.49 8.01
N PHE A 114 5.29 -4.85 6.88
CA PHE A 114 6.29 -4.70 5.81
C PHE A 114 7.44 -3.77 6.24
N LEU A 115 7.12 -2.67 6.92
CA LEU A 115 8.14 -1.74 7.40
C LEU A 115 8.99 -2.36 8.51
N LYS A 116 8.37 -3.07 9.44
CA LYS A 116 9.06 -3.76 10.53
C LYS A 116 10.08 -4.78 10.02
N HIS A 117 9.71 -5.54 9.00
CA HIS A 117 10.56 -6.59 8.43
C HIS A 117 11.44 -6.11 7.27
N GLN A 118 11.51 -4.80 7.06
CA GLN A 118 12.37 -4.18 6.03
C GLN A 118 12.07 -4.70 4.62
N LEU A 119 10.79 -4.87 4.31
CA LEU A 119 10.33 -5.39 3.02
C LEU A 119 9.99 -4.27 2.02
N ILE A 120 10.21 -3.01 2.40
CA ILE A 120 9.92 -1.83 1.59
C ILE A 120 11.23 -1.20 1.13
N SER A 121 11.41 -1.03 -0.18
CA SER A 121 12.59 -0.36 -0.75
C SER A 121 12.40 1.15 -0.81
N SER A 122 11.20 1.59 -1.21
CA SER A 122 10.82 3.00 -1.23
C SER A 122 9.32 3.09 -0.94
N PHE A 123 8.88 4.28 -0.55
CA PHE A 123 7.49 4.50 -0.18
C PHE A 123 7.00 5.79 -0.84
N ILE A 124 5.94 5.68 -1.62
CA ILE A 124 5.27 6.82 -2.21
C ILE A 124 4.16 7.23 -1.25
N LEU A 125 4.40 8.30 -0.50
CA LEU A 125 3.48 8.79 0.52
C LEU A 125 2.81 10.07 0.05
N THR A 126 1.49 10.05 -0.04
CA THR A 126 0.71 11.29 -0.22
C THR A 126 0.38 11.82 1.17
N ARG A 127 0.98 12.96 1.52
CA ARG A 127 0.75 13.62 2.80
C ARG A 127 -0.35 14.64 2.64
N ILE A 128 -1.48 14.37 3.29
CA ILE A 128 -2.66 15.22 3.25
C ILE A 128 -2.45 16.39 4.20
N HIS A 129 -2.62 17.62 3.71
CA HIS A 129 -2.31 18.83 4.50
C HIS A 129 -3.36 19.09 5.57
N ARG A 130 -4.62 18.81 5.30
CA ARG A 130 -5.71 19.03 6.26
C ARG A 130 -5.75 17.89 7.27
N SER A 131 -6.03 18.21 8.53
CA SER A 131 -6.24 17.21 9.58
C SER A 131 -7.62 16.60 9.45
N TYR A 132 -7.69 15.29 9.65
CA TYR A 132 -8.93 14.51 9.66
C TYR A 132 -8.92 13.58 10.85
N SER A 133 -10.09 13.35 11.44
CA SER A 133 -10.23 12.31 12.46
C SER A 133 -10.32 10.94 11.78
N GLY A 134 -9.83 9.92 12.46
CA GLY A 134 -9.89 8.55 11.95
C GLY A 134 -9.49 7.56 13.03
N ASP A 135 -9.61 6.28 12.68
CA ASP A 135 -9.37 5.17 13.60
C ASP A 135 -8.21 4.27 13.17
N THR A 136 -7.63 4.52 12.02
CA THR A 136 -6.53 3.72 11.48
C THR A 136 -5.35 4.62 11.15
N TYR A 137 -4.15 4.18 11.54
CA TYR A 137 -2.94 4.99 11.51
C TYR A 137 -1.83 4.30 10.75
N LEU A 138 -1.00 5.10 10.07
CA LEU A 138 0.32 4.74 9.60
C LEU A 138 1.32 5.44 10.54
N ASP A 139 2.19 4.68 11.19
CA ASP A 139 3.19 5.25 12.08
C ASP A 139 4.33 5.85 11.27
N LEU A 140 4.32 7.18 11.15
CA LEU A 140 5.28 7.93 10.34
C LEU A 140 6.71 7.88 10.91
N LYS A 141 6.89 7.43 12.15
CA LYS A 141 8.22 7.25 12.75
C LYS A 141 9.07 6.22 12.02
N HIS A 142 8.43 5.27 11.31
CA HIS A 142 9.14 4.30 10.48
C HIS A 142 10.00 4.95 9.41
N PHE A 143 9.65 6.17 8.98
CA PHE A 143 10.36 6.88 7.91
C PHE A 143 11.45 7.82 8.41
N LYS A 144 11.72 7.82 9.71
CA LYS A 144 12.79 8.66 10.27
C LYS A 144 14.13 8.30 9.62
N GLY A 145 14.80 9.32 9.08
CA GLY A 145 16.09 9.15 8.41
C GLY A 145 15.99 8.75 6.94
N TRP A 146 14.81 8.51 6.42
CA TRP A 146 14.63 8.23 5.00
C TRP A 146 14.80 9.52 4.19
N ARG A 147 15.34 9.40 2.97
CA ARG A 147 15.45 10.53 2.05
C ARG A 147 14.08 10.87 1.48
N GLU A 148 13.72 12.16 1.50
CA GLU A 148 12.47 12.64 0.92
C GLU A 148 12.74 13.33 -0.42
N THR A 149 11.94 12.99 -1.43
CA THR A 149 11.90 13.68 -2.71
C THR A 149 10.46 14.07 -3.00
N VAL A 150 10.22 15.36 -3.23
CA VAL A 150 8.88 15.84 -3.56
C VAL A 150 8.60 15.54 -5.03
N LEU A 151 7.55 14.76 -5.30
CA LEU A 151 7.13 14.43 -6.65
C LEU A 151 6.08 15.43 -7.17
N LYS A 152 5.18 15.87 -6.29
CA LYS A 152 4.11 16.82 -6.63
C LYS A 152 3.61 17.46 -5.34
N THR A 153 3.22 18.72 -5.42
CA THR A 153 2.56 19.40 -4.31
C THR A 153 1.47 20.33 -4.81
N ASN A 154 0.41 20.46 -4.03
CA ASN A 154 -0.68 21.40 -4.29
C ASN A 154 -1.23 21.88 -2.93
N SER A 155 -2.35 22.61 -2.92
CA SER A 155 -2.93 23.14 -1.69
C SER A 155 -3.45 22.05 -0.75
N ASN A 156 -3.78 20.86 -1.27
CA ASN A 156 -4.43 19.79 -0.51
C ASN A 156 -3.46 18.72 -0.03
N TYR A 157 -2.41 18.43 -0.79
CA TYR A 157 -1.49 17.34 -0.46
C TYR A 157 -0.13 17.49 -1.13
N THR A 158 0.84 16.76 -0.60
CA THR A 158 2.18 16.62 -1.17
C THR A 158 2.47 15.15 -1.39
N ILE A 159 2.86 14.77 -2.59
CA ILE A 159 3.30 13.41 -2.89
C ILE A 159 4.80 13.34 -2.76
N LEU A 160 5.27 12.48 -1.86
CA LEU A 160 6.68 12.28 -1.55
C LEU A 160 7.11 10.88 -1.97
N GLN A 161 8.35 10.78 -2.45
CA GLN A 161 9.04 9.50 -2.53
C GLN A 161 10.01 9.43 -1.36
N LEU A 162 9.83 8.44 -0.50
CA LEU A 162 10.69 8.18 0.64
C LEU A 162 11.57 6.98 0.33
N THR A 163 12.87 7.14 0.45
CA THR A 163 13.82 6.07 0.13
C THR A 163 14.63 5.74 1.37
N ASN A 164 14.64 4.47 1.74
CA ASN A 164 15.43 3.99 2.86
C ASN A 164 16.89 3.97 2.46
N MET A 165 17.69 4.69 3.20
CA MET A 165 19.13 4.82 2.94
C MET A 165 19.93 3.71 3.60
#